data_dc274757a8c9ef2096e7a8e7208e06f3
#
_entry.id   dc274757a8c9ef2096e7a8e7208e06f3
#
_cell.length_a   1.000
_cell.length_b   1.000
_cell.length_c   1.000
_cell.angle_alpha   90.00
_cell.angle_beta   90.00
_cell.angle_gamma   90.00
#
_symmetry.space_group_name_H-M   'P 1'
#
loop_
_entity.id
_entity.type
_entity.pdbx_description
1 polymer ?
#
loop_
_entity_poly.entity_id
_entity_poly.type
_entity_poly.pdbx_seq_one_letter_code
_entity_poly.pdbx_strand_id
1 'polypeptide(L)'
;MDRRRVLHGGLSAVALGVVRVPQVRYQDDRWSRFDLTGRQPDANGLVLPEGFVSRVVATSGQAIDGTDLTWHTFPDGGATFEVDEGYVYVSNSEVPGNAGGVGAIRFDRQGAIIDAYPILEGTSVNCAGGATPWGSWLSCEEHEAGRVWECDPTKPGQGEARPAMGTFTHEAVAVDAGAQRLYLTEDLPDGRFYRFTPDSYPDLSDGTLEMAAVADGAVRWLPVPDRLATSAPIRTQVPGSTAFNGGEGIVVHDGSVFFTTKGDDHVWRFDPAEGTLDVVYDGSGTLRGVDNITTTPEGDLLVAEDGDDLELVLVDQSGGVQPIARCIDNPESELCGPAFDRSGTRLYFSSQRGGADGIGRTYEITGPFGPAQSGGEESPWVVPALGGTSVLAAAAAVWRLRTRRSTT
;
A
#
# COMPACT_ATOMS: atom_id res chain seq x y z
N MET A 1 -18.31 -38.35 46.44
CA MET A 1 -17.08 -38.66 45.68
C MET A 1 -17.50 -38.83 44.23
N ASP A 2 -17.36 -37.79 43.46
CA ASP A 2 -17.54 -37.93 42.02
C ASP A 2 -16.67 -36.87 41.31
N ARG A 3 -15.72 -37.37 40.51
CA ARG A 3 -14.73 -36.55 39.80
C ARG A 3 -15.23 -36.33 38.37
N ARG A 4 -15.75 -35.17 38.09
CA ARG A 4 -16.03 -34.73 36.69
C ARG A 4 -14.73 -34.46 35.96
N ARG A 5 -14.44 -35.27 34.96
CA ARG A 5 -13.40 -35.01 33.96
C ARG A 5 -13.91 -33.95 32.98
N VAL A 6 -13.24 -32.82 32.96
CA VAL A 6 -13.39 -31.83 31.90
C VAL A 6 -12.48 -32.27 30.73
N LEU A 7 -13.09 -32.61 29.61
CA LEU A 7 -12.39 -32.87 28.36
C LEU A 7 -12.04 -31.50 27.73
N HIS A 8 -10.76 -31.19 27.70
CA HIS A 8 -10.25 -30.10 26.88
C HIS A 8 -10.11 -30.61 25.44
N GLY A 9 -10.96 -30.13 24.55
CA GLY A 9 -10.80 -30.32 23.12
C GLY A 9 -9.64 -29.48 22.65
N GLY A 10 -8.53 -30.10 22.28
CA GLY A 10 -7.41 -29.43 21.64
C GLY A 10 -7.78 -29.06 20.22
N LEU A 11 -7.74 -27.77 19.90
CA LEU A 11 -7.68 -27.29 18.54
C LEU A 11 -6.31 -27.66 17.99
N SER A 12 -6.27 -28.57 17.02
CA SER A 12 -5.04 -28.87 16.26
C SER A 12 -4.79 -27.75 15.28
N ALA A 13 -3.81 -26.92 15.58
CA ALA A 13 -3.24 -26.02 14.58
C ALA A 13 -2.58 -26.89 13.49
N VAL A 14 -3.04 -26.77 12.26
CA VAL A 14 -2.39 -27.39 11.10
C VAL A 14 -1.14 -26.56 10.83
N ALA A 15 0.02 -27.09 11.18
CA ALA A 15 1.29 -26.48 10.82
C ALA A 15 1.46 -26.55 9.30
N LEU A 16 1.43 -25.41 8.64
CA LEU A 16 1.87 -25.25 7.25
C LEU A 16 3.33 -25.69 7.16
N GLY A 17 3.61 -26.73 6.37
CA GLY A 17 4.95 -27.20 6.11
C GLY A 17 5.70 -26.18 5.25
N VAL A 18 6.45 -25.29 5.90
CA VAL A 18 7.31 -24.32 5.22
C VAL A 18 8.51 -25.05 4.61
N VAL A 19 8.64 -25.02 3.29
CA VAL A 19 9.87 -25.43 2.61
C VAL A 19 10.92 -24.38 2.92
N ARG A 20 11.84 -24.71 3.84
CA ARG A 20 12.97 -23.83 4.17
C ARG A 20 13.95 -23.80 3.00
N VAL A 21 14.00 -22.68 2.29
CA VAL A 21 15.14 -22.37 1.41
C VAL A 21 16.32 -21.97 2.31
N PRO A 22 17.54 -22.55 2.13
CA PRO A 22 18.68 -22.17 2.94
C PRO A 22 19.03 -20.69 2.72
N GLN A 23 18.96 -19.88 3.76
CA GLN A 23 19.37 -18.49 3.71
C GLN A 23 20.88 -18.39 3.52
N VAL A 24 21.32 -18.10 2.32
CA VAL A 24 22.67 -17.61 2.05
C VAL A 24 22.63 -16.11 2.24
N ARG A 25 23.16 -15.61 3.37
CA ARG A 25 23.35 -14.17 3.58
C ARG A 25 24.41 -13.68 2.58
N TYR A 26 24.00 -13.21 1.42
CA TYR A 26 24.79 -12.30 0.62
C TYR A 26 24.52 -10.91 1.20
N GLN A 27 25.54 -10.34 1.86
CA GLN A 27 25.58 -8.90 2.07
C GLN A 27 25.86 -8.33 0.67
N ASP A 28 24.82 -7.85 0.02
CA ASP A 28 24.91 -7.32 -1.35
C ASP A 28 25.60 -5.94 -1.24
N ASP A 29 26.74 -5.77 -1.90
CA ASP A 29 27.48 -4.50 -1.91
C ASP A 29 26.62 -3.32 -2.39
N ARG A 30 25.53 -3.59 -3.12
CA ARG A 30 24.56 -2.58 -3.59
C ARG A 30 23.88 -1.81 -2.46
N TRP A 31 23.68 -2.42 -1.27
CA TRP A 31 23.06 -1.79 -0.11
C TRP A 31 24.05 -1.08 0.82
N SER A 32 25.37 -1.15 0.57
CA SER A 32 26.40 -0.50 1.40
C SER A 32 26.20 1.01 1.55
N ARG A 33 25.53 1.67 0.58
CA ARG A 33 25.18 3.09 0.63
C ARG A 33 24.13 3.42 1.70
N PHE A 34 23.41 2.43 2.22
CA PHE A 34 22.37 2.60 3.23
C PHE A 34 22.84 2.32 4.67
N ASP A 35 24.17 2.27 4.92
CA ASP A 35 24.71 2.00 6.24
C ASP A 35 24.38 3.11 7.25
N LEU A 36 23.67 2.74 8.32
CA LEU A 36 23.31 3.61 9.44
C LEU A 36 24.30 3.55 10.60
N THR A 37 25.36 2.73 10.52
CA THR A 37 26.30 2.49 11.60
C THR A 37 26.97 3.78 12.06
N GLY A 38 26.81 4.12 13.34
CA GLY A 38 27.41 5.31 13.96
C GLY A 38 26.81 6.65 13.52
N ARG A 39 25.75 6.63 12.72
CA ARG A 39 25.03 7.83 12.30
C ARG A 39 24.27 8.43 13.48
N GLN A 40 24.16 9.73 13.51
CA GLN A 40 23.35 10.46 14.50
C GLN A 40 22.08 10.99 13.83
N PRO A 41 20.99 11.17 14.61
CA PRO A 41 19.78 11.79 14.07
C PRO A 41 20.07 13.19 13.53
N ASP A 42 19.39 13.53 12.45
CA ASP A 42 19.37 14.88 11.92
C ASP A 42 18.43 15.81 12.75
N ALA A 43 18.27 17.05 12.30
CA ALA A 43 17.42 18.03 12.99
C ALA A 43 15.92 17.65 13.00
N ASN A 44 15.51 16.71 12.17
CA ASN A 44 14.13 16.22 12.06
C ASN A 44 13.90 14.91 12.84
N GLY A 45 14.93 14.40 13.55
CA GLY A 45 14.86 13.18 14.32
C GLY A 45 15.03 11.90 13.49
N LEU A 46 15.57 11.99 12.27
CA LEU A 46 15.81 10.84 11.41
C LEU A 46 17.29 10.45 11.39
N VAL A 47 17.59 9.19 11.63
CA VAL A 47 18.90 8.60 11.38
C VAL A 47 18.95 8.17 9.92
N LEU A 48 19.84 8.78 9.14
CA LEU A 48 19.94 8.59 7.70
C LEU A 48 21.37 8.19 7.29
N PRO A 49 21.52 7.48 6.16
CA PRO A 49 22.84 7.17 5.59
C PRO A 49 23.57 8.43 5.11
N GLU A 50 24.85 8.29 4.80
CA GLU A 50 25.62 9.39 4.23
C GLU A 50 25.08 9.83 2.86
N GLY A 51 24.96 11.14 2.64
CA GLY A 51 24.44 11.72 1.40
C GLY A 51 22.93 11.80 1.32
N PHE A 52 22.21 11.34 2.35
CA PHE A 52 20.77 11.52 2.45
C PHE A 52 20.43 12.70 3.36
N VAL A 53 19.37 13.41 3.02
CA VAL A 53 18.85 14.53 3.81
C VAL A 53 17.34 14.45 3.91
N SER A 54 16.78 14.91 5.04
CA SER A 54 15.34 14.95 5.24
C SER A 54 14.80 16.37 5.37
N ARG A 55 13.50 16.49 5.16
CA ARG A 55 12.70 17.63 5.62
C ARG A 55 11.33 17.16 6.09
N VAL A 56 10.72 17.90 7.01
CA VAL A 56 9.29 17.78 7.32
C VAL A 56 8.52 18.56 6.26
N VAL A 57 7.62 17.91 5.54
CA VAL A 57 6.77 18.56 4.51
C VAL A 57 5.40 18.95 5.06
N ALA A 58 4.93 18.25 6.11
CA ALA A 58 3.68 18.57 6.79
C ALA A 58 3.71 18.09 8.25
N THR A 59 2.99 18.79 9.12
CA THR A 59 2.83 18.46 10.54
C THR A 59 1.36 18.48 10.89
N SER A 60 0.86 17.42 11.50
CA SER A 60 -0.54 17.29 11.91
C SER A 60 -1.02 18.50 12.72
N GLY A 61 -2.19 19.01 12.35
CA GLY A 61 -2.80 20.17 13.01
C GLY A 61 -2.14 21.51 12.68
N GLN A 62 -1.14 21.56 11.81
CA GLN A 62 -0.50 22.81 11.36
C GLN A 62 -0.84 23.09 9.89
N ALA A 63 -0.89 24.37 9.55
CA ALA A 63 -1.03 24.79 8.16
C ALA A 63 0.20 24.38 7.37
N ILE A 64 0.01 23.86 6.14
CA ILE A 64 1.09 23.61 5.21
C ILE A 64 1.58 24.96 4.64
N ASP A 65 2.87 25.18 4.67
CA ASP A 65 3.48 26.43 4.24
C ASP A 65 3.04 26.87 2.84
N GLY A 66 2.52 28.11 2.76
CA GLY A 66 2.07 28.70 1.49
C GLY A 66 0.68 28.24 1.03
N THR A 67 -0.06 27.48 1.84
CA THR A 67 -1.41 27.00 1.54
C THR A 67 -2.39 27.28 2.66
N ASP A 68 -3.70 27.12 2.41
CA ASP A 68 -4.75 27.26 3.42
C ASP A 68 -5.10 25.93 4.12
N LEU A 69 -4.47 24.80 3.72
CA LEU A 69 -4.75 23.48 4.28
C LEU A 69 -4.04 23.29 5.63
N THR A 70 -4.80 22.94 6.65
CA THR A 70 -4.27 22.35 7.89
C THR A 70 -4.08 20.85 7.66
N TRP A 71 -2.84 20.34 7.85
CA TRP A 71 -2.57 18.91 7.66
C TRP A 71 -3.34 18.06 8.67
N HIS A 72 -3.90 16.97 8.21
CA HIS A 72 -4.70 16.06 9.01
C HIS A 72 -3.88 15.34 10.09
N THR A 73 -4.57 14.83 11.11
CA THR A 73 -3.97 14.00 12.15
C THR A 73 -3.89 12.55 11.68
N PHE A 74 -2.99 11.79 12.29
CA PHE A 74 -2.71 10.40 11.95
C PHE A 74 -2.51 10.21 10.45
N PRO A 75 -1.49 10.88 9.87
CA PRO A 75 -1.16 10.70 8.46
C PRO A 75 -0.68 9.27 8.23
N ASP A 76 -1.31 8.58 7.29
CA ASP A 76 -1.10 7.18 7.01
C ASP A 76 -0.76 6.93 5.52
N GLY A 77 -1.21 5.79 4.96
CA GLY A 77 -0.90 5.33 3.62
C GLY A 77 -0.91 6.43 2.57
N GLY A 78 0.07 6.41 1.69
CA GLY A 78 0.27 7.46 0.71
C GLY A 78 0.83 6.98 -0.62
N ALA A 79 0.76 7.85 -1.61
CA ALA A 79 1.34 7.64 -2.94
C ALA A 79 1.68 8.96 -3.62
N THR A 80 2.50 8.88 -4.67
CA THR A 80 2.79 10.01 -5.55
C THR A 80 2.14 9.82 -6.92
N PHE A 81 1.68 10.92 -7.52
CA PHE A 81 1.03 10.95 -8.83
C PHE A 81 1.63 12.06 -9.69
N GLU A 82 2.10 11.70 -10.88
CA GLU A 82 2.60 12.67 -11.84
C GLU A 82 1.47 13.55 -12.39
N VAL A 83 1.75 14.85 -12.50
CA VAL A 83 0.90 15.84 -13.16
C VAL A 83 1.75 16.72 -14.08
N ASP A 84 1.11 17.50 -14.98
CA ASP A 84 1.81 18.23 -16.05
C ASP A 84 2.99 19.11 -15.57
N GLU A 85 2.90 19.69 -14.37
CA GLU A 85 3.89 20.65 -13.85
C GLU A 85 4.56 20.21 -12.55
N GLY A 86 4.59 18.91 -12.27
CA GLY A 86 5.16 18.36 -11.03
C GLY A 86 4.49 17.05 -10.63
N TYR A 87 4.14 16.92 -9.37
CA TYR A 87 3.46 15.73 -8.84
C TYR A 87 2.60 16.09 -7.63
N VAL A 88 1.72 15.16 -7.28
CA VAL A 88 0.90 15.22 -6.08
C VAL A 88 1.29 14.06 -5.17
N TYR A 89 1.55 14.32 -3.90
CA TYR A 89 1.60 13.32 -2.85
C TYR A 89 0.28 13.30 -2.11
N VAL A 90 -0.31 12.13 -1.93
CA VAL A 90 -1.52 11.93 -1.13
C VAL A 90 -1.18 11.16 0.14
N SER A 91 -1.92 11.44 1.21
CA SER A 91 -1.81 10.71 2.48
C SER A 91 -3.19 10.57 3.11
N ASN A 92 -3.49 9.39 3.57
CA ASN A 92 -4.69 9.07 4.33
C ASN A 92 -4.66 9.69 5.72
N SER A 93 -5.84 9.80 6.33
CA SER A 93 -6.02 10.23 7.71
C SER A 93 -6.79 9.16 8.47
N GLU A 94 -6.11 8.44 9.33
CA GLU A 94 -6.67 7.31 10.07
C GLU A 94 -7.43 7.79 11.33
N VAL A 95 -8.46 8.59 11.11
CA VAL A 95 -9.29 9.15 12.19
C VAL A 95 -10.68 8.53 12.19
N PRO A 96 -11.16 7.99 13.33
CA PRO A 96 -12.50 7.40 13.41
C PRO A 96 -13.61 8.45 13.41
N GLY A 97 -14.87 8.00 13.28
CA GLY A 97 -16.07 8.83 13.49
C GLY A 97 -16.35 9.82 12.37
N ASN A 98 -16.06 9.47 11.12
CA ASN A 98 -16.21 10.31 9.92
C ASN A 98 -15.35 11.59 9.97
N ALA A 99 -14.23 11.54 10.66
CA ALA A 99 -13.26 12.63 10.71
C ALA A 99 -11.97 12.29 9.93
N GLY A 100 -11.91 11.11 9.32
CA GLY A 100 -10.87 10.69 8.40
C GLY A 100 -11.09 11.21 6.98
N GLY A 101 -10.16 10.88 6.11
CA GLY A 101 -10.17 11.31 4.71
C GLY A 101 -8.80 11.14 4.07
N VAL A 102 -8.53 11.93 3.03
CA VAL A 102 -7.26 11.96 2.30
C VAL A 102 -6.86 13.39 2.01
N GLY A 103 -5.65 13.77 2.43
CA GLY A 103 -5.02 15.03 2.07
C GLY A 103 -4.10 14.87 0.86
N ALA A 104 -3.94 15.94 0.09
CA ALA A 104 -3.04 16.02 -1.04
C ALA A 104 -2.12 17.23 -0.92
N ILE A 105 -0.83 17.05 -1.22
CA ILE A 105 0.16 18.14 -1.36
C ILE A 105 0.66 18.11 -2.79
N ARG A 106 0.53 19.22 -3.48
CA ARG A 106 1.05 19.41 -4.84
C ARG A 106 2.43 20.04 -4.80
N PHE A 107 3.36 19.42 -5.52
CA PHE A 107 4.73 19.87 -5.66
C PHE A 107 5.02 20.28 -7.11
N ASP A 108 5.91 21.24 -7.29
CA ASP A 108 6.55 21.46 -8.58
C ASP A 108 7.61 20.37 -8.86
N ARG A 109 8.21 20.41 -10.06
CA ARG A 109 9.26 19.45 -10.46
C ARG A 109 10.52 19.52 -9.60
N GLN A 110 10.74 20.59 -8.88
CA GLN A 110 11.87 20.80 -7.97
C GLN A 110 11.55 20.32 -6.54
N GLY A 111 10.27 19.95 -6.28
CA GLY A 111 9.79 19.51 -4.99
C GLY A 111 9.41 20.67 -4.06
N ALA A 112 9.20 21.89 -4.58
CA ALA A 112 8.60 22.95 -3.79
C ALA A 112 7.08 22.74 -3.70
N ILE A 113 6.51 22.95 -2.51
CA ILE A 113 5.05 22.90 -2.31
C ILE A 113 4.41 24.10 -3.03
N ILE A 114 3.41 23.85 -3.87
CA ILE A 114 2.70 24.86 -4.64
C ILE A 114 1.21 24.92 -4.32
N ASP A 115 0.65 23.84 -3.75
CA ASP A 115 -0.75 23.77 -3.31
C ASP A 115 -0.96 22.61 -2.35
N ALA A 116 -2.07 22.63 -1.57
CA ALA A 116 -2.53 21.50 -0.77
C ALA A 116 -4.05 21.58 -0.58
N TYR A 117 -4.73 20.42 -0.64
CA TYR A 117 -6.19 20.33 -0.55
C TYR A 117 -6.64 18.94 -0.12
N PRO A 118 -7.85 18.78 0.48
CA PRO A 118 -8.42 17.48 0.73
C PRO A 118 -9.00 16.89 -0.57
N ILE A 119 -8.78 15.61 -0.84
CA ILE A 119 -9.39 14.87 -1.97
C ILE A 119 -10.51 13.93 -1.51
N LEU A 120 -10.57 13.64 -0.20
CA LEU A 120 -11.65 12.87 0.42
C LEU A 120 -11.84 13.39 1.85
N GLU A 121 -13.11 13.52 2.27
CA GLU A 121 -13.47 13.92 3.63
C GLU A 121 -14.71 13.15 4.10
N GLY A 122 -14.91 13.05 5.40
CA GLY A 122 -16.10 12.45 6.00
C GLY A 122 -16.11 10.92 6.00
N THR A 123 -14.96 10.31 5.93
CA THR A 123 -14.73 8.86 6.04
C THR A 123 -14.11 8.50 7.40
N SER A 124 -13.86 7.23 7.66
CA SER A 124 -13.40 6.77 8.96
C SER A 124 -12.21 5.82 8.83
N VAL A 125 -11.17 6.06 9.65
CA VAL A 125 -10.03 5.15 9.77
C VAL A 125 -9.45 4.81 8.38
N ASN A 126 -9.11 5.86 7.62
CA ASN A 126 -8.44 5.67 6.33
C ASN A 126 -6.98 5.33 6.60
N CYS A 127 -6.67 4.04 6.58
CA CYS A 127 -5.35 3.51 6.89
C CYS A 127 -4.45 3.51 5.65
N ALA A 128 -4.29 2.41 4.96
CA ALA A 128 -3.49 2.38 3.74
C ALA A 128 -4.36 2.41 2.45
N GLY A 129 -3.84 1.89 1.37
CA GLY A 129 -4.52 1.92 0.08
C GLY A 129 -3.61 1.53 -1.08
N GLY A 130 -3.86 2.08 -2.27
CA GLY A 130 -3.04 1.81 -3.44
C GLY A 130 -3.25 2.77 -4.60
N ALA A 131 -2.16 3.10 -5.28
CA ALA A 131 -2.21 3.87 -6.52
C ALA A 131 -2.68 3.00 -7.69
N THR A 132 -3.53 3.57 -8.53
CA THR A 132 -4.00 2.87 -9.73
C THR A 132 -3.17 3.25 -10.96
N PRO A 133 -3.05 2.35 -11.95
CA PRO A 133 -2.39 2.66 -13.21
C PRO A 133 -3.10 3.75 -14.04
N TRP A 134 -4.35 4.04 -13.74
CA TRP A 134 -5.12 5.11 -14.40
C TRP A 134 -5.11 6.43 -13.63
N GLY A 135 -4.28 6.54 -12.56
CA GLY A 135 -3.96 7.78 -11.89
C GLY A 135 -4.94 8.19 -10.78
N SER A 136 -5.70 7.25 -10.21
CA SER A 136 -6.48 7.46 -9.00
C SER A 136 -5.82 6.84 -7.76
N TRP A 137 -6.18 7.34 -6.58
CA TRP A 137 -5.84 6.76 -5.28
C TRP A 137 -7.02 5.94 -4.77
N LEU A 138 -6.76 4.71 -4.36
CA LEU A 138 -7.71 3.87 -3.64
C LEU A 138 -7.40 3.94 -2.15
N SER A 139 -8.24 4.63 -1.39
CA SER A 139 -8.13 4.77 0.07
C SER A 139 -8.98 3.73 0.76
N CYS A 140 -8.41 3.02 1.73
CA CYS A 140 -9.02 1.92 2.45
C CYS A 140 -9.50 2.37 3.83
N GLU A 141 -10.76 2.06 4.20
CA GLU A 141 -11.29 2.26 5.55
C GLU A 141 -11.07 1.00 6.38
N GLU A 142 -10.26 1.10 7.43
CA GLU A 142 -9.88 -0.01 8.30
C GLU A 142 -10.84 -0.15 9.48
N HIS A 143 -12.05 -0.57 9.21
CA HIS A 143 -13.06 -0.95 10.20
C HIS A 143 -14.08 -1.94 9.62
N GLU A 144 -14.84 -2.60 10.47
CA GLU A 144 -15.74 -3.70 10.09
C GLU A 144 -16.76 -3.34 8.99
N ALA A 145 -17.17 -2.07 8.89
CA ALA A 145 -18.05 -1.58 7.84
C ALA A 145 -17.29 -0.77 6.77
N GLY A 146 -15.96 -0.90 6.73
CA GLY A 146 -15.06 -0.15 5.88
C GLY A 146 -15.24 -0.45 4.40
N ARG A 147 -14.86 0.50 3.58
CA ARG A 147 -14.95 0.48 2.11
C ARG A 147 -13.66 0.97 1.50
N VAL A 148 -13.47 0.67 0.24
CA VAL A 148 -12.46 1.32 -0.61
C VAL A 148 -13.09 2.55 -1.26
N TRP A 149 -12.37 3.67 -1.22
CA TRP A 149 -12.76 4.93 -1.85
C TRP A 149 -11.78 5.26 -2.97
N GLU A 150 -12.28 5.45 -4.19
CA GLU A 150 -11.47 5.88 -5.31
C GLU A 150 -11.50 7.40 -5.43
N CYS A 151 -10.32 8.03 -5.40
CA CYS A 151 -10.12 9.46 -5.38
C CYS A 151 -9.26 9.92 -6.56
N ASP A 152 -9.63 11.02 -7.21
CA ASP A 152 -8.75 11.71 -8.16
C ASP A 152 -7.80 12.61 -7.37
N PRO A 153 -6.48 12.37 -7.39
CA PRO A 153 -5.51 13.12 -6.60
C PRO A 153 -5.42 14.60 -6.99
N THR A 154 -6.01 14.98 -8.13
CA THR A 154 -5.98 16.36 -8.65
C THR A 154 -7.27 17.14 -8.39
N LYS A 155 -8.28 16.49 -7.79
CA LYS A 155 -9.62 17.09 -7.61
C LYS A 155 -10.07 17.10 -6.15
N PRO A 156 -10.14 18.28 -5.52
CA PRO A 156 -10.61 18.39 -4.16
C PRO A 156 -12.00 17.75 -3.91
N GLY A 157 -12.12 16.99 -2.83
CA GLY A 157 -13.40 16.51 -2.30
C GLY A 157 -14.16 15.50 -3.15
N GLN A 158 -13.51 14.80 -4.09
CA GLN A 158 -14.17 13.89 -5.04
C GLN A 158 -13.73 12.43 -4.87
N GLY A 159 -14.11 11.80 -3.76
CA GLY A 159 -13.97 10.36 -3.58
C GLY A 159 -15.28 9.62 -3.92
N GLU A 160 -15.18 8.44 -4.52
CA GLU A 160 -16.30 7.56 -4.82
C GLU A 160 -16.10 6.19 -4.15
N ALA A 161 -17.06 5.77 -3.33
CA ALA A 161 -17.01 4.46 -2.70
C ALA A 161 -17.14 3.34 -3.75
N ARG A 162 -16.35 2.27 -3.58
CA ARG A 162 -16.33 1.08 -4.44
C ARG A 162 -16.88 -0.16 -3.70
N PRO A 163 -18.19 -0.22 -3.40
CA PRO A 163 -18.77 -1.29 -2.59
C PRO A 163 -18.64 -2.68 -3.22
N ALA A 164 -18.39 -2.76 -4.53
CA ALA A 164 -18.11 -4.01 -5.20
C ALA A 164 -16.86 -4.73 -4.68
N MET A 165 -15.90 -3.97 -4.13
CA MET A 165 -14.65 -4.49 -3.56
C MET A 165 -14.83 -5.08 -2.14
N GLY A 166 -16.04 -5.04 -1.60
CA GLY A 166 -16.37 -5.62 -0.30
C GLY A 166 -16.57 -4.60 0.80
N THR A 167 -17.08 -5.10 1.94
CA THR A 167 -17.24 -4.35 3.20
C THR A 167 -16.58 -5.14 4.31
N PHE A 168 -15.39 -4.71 4.73
CA PHE A 168 -14.57 -5.36 5.76
C PHE A 168 -13.51 -4.37 6.27
N THR A 169 -12.67 -4.77 7.21
CA THR A 169 -11.55 -3.98 7.73
C THR A 169 -10.46 -3.91 6.65
N HIS A 170 -10.65 -2.97 5.71
CA HIS A 170 -9.72 -2.81 4.58
C HIS A 170 -8.42 -2.15 5.03
N GLU A 171 -7.30 -2.83 4.79
CA GLU A 171 -5.99 -2.26 5.02
C GLU A 171 -5.43 -1.63 3.73
N ALA A 172 -5.04 -2.43 2.78
CA ALA A 172 -4.42 -1.95 1.56
C ALA A 172 -4.96 -2.64 0.30
N VAL A 173 -4.65 -2.06 -0.86
CA VAL A 173 -5.03 -2.58 -2.16
C VAL A 173 -3.93 -2.36 -3.20
N ALA A 174 -3.65 -3.37 -4.02
CA ALA A 174 -2.72 -3.26 -5.14
C ALA A 174 -3.38 -3.69 -6.45
N VAL A 175 -3.03 -2.99 -7.55
CA VAL A 175 -3.59 -3.22 -8.87
C VAL A 175 -2.60 -3.98 -9.75
N ASP A 176 -2.95 -5.17 -10.16
CA ASP A 176 -2.26 -5.91 -11.22
C ASP A 176 -2.88 -5.54 -12.58
N ALA A 177 -2.27 -4.58 -13.25
CA ALA A 177 -2.73 -4.11 -14.56
C ALA A 177 -2.60 -5.21 -15.63
N GLY A 178 -1.60 -6.07 -15.51
CA GLY A 178 -1.36 -7.17 -16.46
C GLY A 178 -2.44 -8.24 -16.40
N ALA A 179 -2.85 -8.63 -15.20
CA ALA A 179 -3.93 -9.59 -14.98
C ALA A 179 -5.32 -8.92 -14.91
N GLN A 180 -5.39 -7.56 -14.90
CA GLN A 180 -6.61 -6.77 -14.74
C GLN A 180 -7.38 -7.15 -13.46
N ARG A 181 -6.65 -7.22 -12.33
CA ARG A 181 -7.16 -7.64 -11.02
C ARG A 181 -6.63 -6.72 -9.94
N LEU A 182 -7.31 -6.73 -8.81
CA LEU A 182 -6.88 -6.06 -7.60
C LEU A 182 -6.76 -7.08 -6.47
N TYR A 183 -5.79 -6.86 -5.59
CA TYR A 183 -5.57 -7.69 -4.41
C TYR A 183 -5.67 -6.81 -3.18
N LEU A 184 -6.27 -7.33 -2.09
CA LEU A 184 -6.54 -6.55 -0.88
C LEU A 184 -6.16 -7.35 0.36
N THR A 185 -5.76 -6.63 1.39
CA THR A 185 -5.46 -7.14 2.72
C THR A 185 -6.52 -6.72 3.73
N GLU A 186 -6.65 -7.47 4.82
CA GLU A 186 -7.56 -7.21 5.94
C GLU A 186 -6.76 -7.28 7.24
N ASP A 187 -6.66 -6.18 7.98
CA ASP A 187 -5.98 -6.17 9.28
C ASP A 187 -6.90 -6.69 10.39
N LEU A 188 -6.83 -7.97 10.57
CA LEU A 188 -7.39 -8.71 11.72
C LEU A 188 -6.56 -9.98 11.96
N PRO A 189 -6.51 -10.50 13.20
CA PRO A 189 -5.78 -11.75 13.49
C PRO A 189 -6.25 -12.95 12.69
N ASP A 190 -7.51 -12.91 12.23
CA ASP A 190 -8.11 -13.90 11.33
C ASP A 190 -8.50 -13.28 9.97
N GLY A 191 -7.80 -12.22 9.55
CA GLY A 191 -8.00 -11.52 8.28
C GLY A 191 -7.83 -12.43 7.06
N ARG A 192 -8.14 -11.91 5.91
CA ARG A 192 -8.04 -12.68 4.66
C ARG A 192 -7.21 -11.91 3.63
N PHE A 193 -6.71 -12.67 2.65
CA PHE A 193 -6.14 -12.15 1.42
C PHE A 193 -7.19 -12.27 0.32
N TYR A 194 -7.55 -11.13 -0.28
CA TYR A 194 -8.64 -11.04 -1.24
C TYR A 194 -8.14 -10.77 -2.65
N ARG A 195 -8.95 -11.17 -3.63
CA ARG A 195 -8.81 -10.81 -5.04
C ARG A 195 -10.13 -10.24 -5.53
N PHE A 196 -10.07 -9.06 -6.17
CA PHE A 196 -11.19 -8.47 -6.88
C PHE A 196 -10.92 -8.50 -8.39
N THR A 197 -11.87 -9.03 -9.16
CA THR A 197 -11.83 -9.02 -10.62
C THR A 197 -12.97 -8.16 -11.15
N PRO A 198 -12.70 -6.96 -11.68
CA PRO A 198 -13.72 -6.10 -12.28
C PRO A 198 -14.41 -6.77 -13.47
N ASP A 199 -15.72 -6.57 -13.63
CA ASP A 199 -16.45 -7.03 -14.81
C ASP A 199 -15.98 -6.35 -16.10
N SER A 200 -15.51 -5.11 -15.98
CA SER A 200 -15.01 -4.28 -17.09
C SER A 200 -13.83 -3.41 -16.63
N TYR A 201 -12.62 -3.98 -16.59
CA TYR A 201 -11.42 -3.23 -16.20
C TYR A 201 -11.21 -1.97 -17.09
N PRO A 202 -10.91 -0.78 -16.52
CA PRO A 202 -10.61 -0.51 -15.12
C PRO A 202 -11.81 -0.04 -14.26
N ASP A 203 -13.05 -0.24 -14.67
CA ASP A 203 -14.23 0.16 -13.90
C ASP A 203 -14.38 -0.74 -12.66
N LEU A 204 -14.34 -0.12 -11.47
CA LEU A 204 -14.44 -0.80 -10.17
C LEU A 204 -15.87 -0.84 -9.60
N SER A 205 -16.87 -0.43 -10.38
CA SER A 205 -18.26 -0.34 -9.92
C SER A 205 -18.93 -1.70 -9.72
N ASP A 206 -18.48 -2.74 -10.46
CA ASP A 206 -18.95 -4.13 -10.30
C ASP A 206 -17.83 -5.14 -10.61
N GLY A 207 -17.99 -6.37 -10.11
CA GLY A 207 -16.99 -7.41 -10.27
C GLY A 207 -17.16 -8.56 -9.27
N THR A 208 -16.21 -9.46 -9.26
CA THR A 208 -16.19 -10.64 -8.39
C THR A 208 -15.12 -10.49 -7.31
N LEU A 209 -15.53 -10.59 -6.04
CA LEU A 209 -14.63 -10.64 -4.88
C LEU A 209 -14.44 -12.09 -4.46
N GLU A 210 -13.18 -12.49 -4.21
CA GLU A 210 -12.79 -13.84 -3.84
C GLU A 210 -11.79 -13.82 -2.69
N MET A 211 -11.72 -14.91 -1.92
CA MET A 211 -10.73 -15.14 -0.85
C MET A 211 -9.73 -16.20 -1.25
N ALA A 212 -8.50 -16.04 -0.82
CA ALA A 212 -7.46 -17.05 -0.97
C ALA A 212 -7.70 -18.27 -0.07
N ALA A 213 -7.53 -19.46 -0.64
CA ALA A 213 -7.44 -20.73 0.07
C ALA A 213 -6.11 -21.39 -0.31
N VAL A 214 -5.19 -21.48 0.64
CA VAL A 214 -3.82 -21.96 0.42
C VAL A 214 -3.66 -23.39 0.95
N ALA A 215 -3.11 -24.25 0.09
CA ALA A 215 -2.74 -25.62 0.47
C ALA A 215 -1.41 -25.98 -0.20
N ASP A 216 -0.41 -26.36 0.58
CA ASP A 216 0.93 -26.72 0.12
C ASP A 216 1.55 -25.64 -0.83
N GLY A 217 1.34 -24.35 -0.49
CA GLY A 217 1.79 -23.22 -1.26
C GLY A 217 0.92 -22.87 -2.49
N ALA A 218 0.01 -23.74 -2.89
CA ALA A 218 -0.90 -23.48 -4.01
C ALA A 218 -2.12 -22.66 -3.55
N VAL A 219 -2.46 -21.62 -4.30
CA VAL A 219 -3.59 -20.72 -4.02
C VAL A 219 -4.78 -21.06 -4.91
N ARG A 220 -5.93 -21.23 -4.28
CA ARG A 220 -7.22 -21.27 -4.96
C ARG A 220 -8.06 -20.09 -4.50
N TRP A 221 -8.82 -19.53 -5.40
CA TRP A 221 -9.71 -18.41 -5.12
C TRP A 221 -11.14 -18.89 -4.96
N LEU A 222 -11.77 -18.50 -3.85
CA LEU A 222 -13.11 -18.90 -3.46
C LEU A 222 -14.01 -17.66 -3.46
N PRO A 223 -15.13 -17.68 -4.22
CA PRO A 223 -15.99 -16.51 -4.33
C PRO A 223 -16.65 -16.16 -2.99
N VAL A 224 -16.75 -14.85 -2.71
CA VAL A 224 -17.46 -14.29 -1.56
C VAL A 224 -18.96 -14.25 -1.86
N PRO A 225 -19.83 -14.90 -1.05
CA PRO A 225 -21.27 -14.95 -1.32
C PRO A 225 -21.97 -13.60 -1.13
N ASP A 226 -21.59 -12.85 -0.09
CA ASP A 226 -22.18 -11.56 0.27
C ASP A 226 -21.09 -10.52 0.55
N ARG A 227 -20.64 -9.85 -0.52
CA ARG A 227 -19.58 -8.85 -0.45
C ARG A 227 -19.94 -7.59 0.36
N LEU A 228 -21.23 -7.37 0.65
CA LEU A 228 -21.69 -6.24 1.45
C LEU A 228 -21.79 -6.56 2.95
N ALA A 229 -21.41 -7.78 3.36
CA ALA A 229 -21.46 -8.23 4.75
C ALA A 229 -22.84 -8.03 5.43
N THR A 230 -23.93 -8.15 4.67
CA THR A 230 -25.27 -7.85 5.19
C THR A 230 -25.74 -8.80 6.28
N SER A 231 -25.20 -10.02 6.31
CA SER A 231 -25.58 -11.07 7.26
C SER A 231 -24.46 -11.52 8.21
N ALA A 232 -23.21 -11.42 7.78
CA ALA A 232 -22.04 -11.83 8.54
C ALA A 232 -20.76 -11.17 7.97
N PRO A 233 -19.72 -10.97 8.79
CA PRO A 233 -18.42 -10.50 8.32
C PRO A 233 -17.92 -11.35 7.15
N ILE A 234 -17.38 -10.69 6.12
CA ILE A 234 -16.94 -11.34 4.89
C ILE A 234 -15.99 -12.52 5.19
N ARG A 235 -14.99 -12.32 6.03
CA ARG A 235 -13.98 -13.33 6.40
C ARG A 235 -14.53 -14.63 6.95
N THR A 236 -15.77 -14.61 7.46
CA THR A 236 -16.43 -15.81 8.02
C THR A 236 -17.32 -16.55 7.03
N GLN A 237 -17.58 -15.97 5.85
CA GLN A 237 -18.56 -16.50 4.90
C GLN A 237 -18.04 -17.65 4.05
N VAL A 238 -16.73 -17.82 3.93
CA VAL A 238 -16.10 -18.78 3.02
C VAL A 238 -15.34 -19.84 3.80
N PRO A 239 -15.95 -20.97 4.15
CA PRO A 239 -15.26 -22.08 4.80
C PRO A 239 -14.09 -22.59 3.94
N GLY A 240 -12.92 -22.75 4.55
CA GLY A 240 -11.71 -23.21 3.86
C GLY A 240 -10.86 -22.11 3.24
N SER A 241 -11.24 -20.84 3.36
CA SER A 241 -10.32 -19.73 3.11
C SER A 241 -9.21 -19.69 4.18
N THR A 242 -8.02 -19.26 3.78
CA THR A 242 -6.86 -19.18 4.67
C THR A 242 -6.88 -17.86 5.45
N ALA A 243 -6.62 -17.95 6.76
CA ALA A 243 -6.43 -16.77 7.60
C ALA A 243 -4.98 -16.27 7.48
N PHE A 244 -4.83 -14.95 7.43
CA PHE A 244 -3.56 -14.22 7.51
C PHE A 244 -3.63 -13.33 8.75
N ASN A 245 -2.57 -13.34 9.56
CA ASN A 245 -2.59 -12.71 10.88
C ASN A 245 -2.21 -11.22 10.80
N GLY A 246 -3.20 -10.34 10.63
CA GLY A 246 -2.97 -8.91 10.47
C GLY A 246 -2.38 -8.60 9.08
N GLY A 247 -3.21 -8.67 8.05
CA GLY A 247 -2.77 -8.35 6.67
C GLY A 247 -2.64 -6.85 6.49
N GLU A 248 -1.45 -6.37 6.21
CA GLU A 248 -1.05 -4.98 6.13
C GLU A 248 -0.83 -4.52 4.67
N GLY A 249 0.25 -3.77 4.42
CA GLY A 249 0.58 -3.22 3.11
C GLY A 249 0.67 -4.26 1.98
N ILE A 250 0.44 -3.81 0.74
CA ILE A 250 0.47 -4.67 -0.44
C ILE A 250 0.98 -3.92 -1.66
N VAL A 251 1.80 -4.57 -2.49
CA VAL A 251 2.32 -4.00 -3.73
C VAL A 251 2.41 -5.06 -4.84
N VAL A 252 2.20 -4.64 -6.09
CA VAL A 252 2.49 -5.46 -7.28
C VAL A 252 3.82 -5.03 -7.87
N HIS A 253 4.73 -5.97 -8.04
CA HIS A 253 6.04 -5.75 -8.66
C HIS A 253 6.45 -6.95 -9.52
N ASP A 254 6.90 -6.69 -10.75
CA ASP A 254 7.35 -7.70 -11.71
C ASP A 254 6.40 -8.90 -11.86
N GLY A 255 5.09 -8.62 -11.89
CA GLY A 255 4.05 -9.63 -12.04
C GLY A 255 3.78 -10.48 -10.80
N SER A 256 4.46 -10.23 -9.69
CA SER A 256 4.18 -10.82 -8.37
C SER A 256 3.48 -9.81 -7.46
N VAL A 257 2.71 -10.33 -6.51
CA VAL A 257 2.05 -9.55 -5.46
C VAL A 257 2.78 -9.79 -4.16
N PHE A 258 3.27 -8.74 -3.52
CA PHE A 258 3.90 -8.81 -2.20
C PHE A 258 2.99 -8.15 -1.17
N PHE A 259 2.82 -8.77 -0.02
CA PHE A 259 2.08 -8.21 1.10
C PHE A 259 2.68 -8.59 2.44
N THR A 260 2.39 -7.82 3.45
CA THR A 260 2.88 -8.00 4.81
C THR A 260 1.78 -8.53 5.73
N THR A 261 2.19 -9.23 6.79
CA THR A 261 1.31 -9.62 7.91
C THR A 261 2.01 -9.30 9.22
N LYS A 262 1.45 -8.34 9.98
CA LYS A 262 2.04 -7.78 11.20
C LYS A 262 2.11 -8.78 12.35
N GLY A 263 1.08 -9.60 12.52
CA GLY A 263 0.98 -10.50 13.66
C GLY A 263 1.97 -11.68 13.68
N ASP A 264 2.70 -11.91 12.59
CA ASP A 264 3.76 -12.92 12.47
C ASP A 264 5.02 -12.41 11.78
N ASP A 265 5.11 -11.10 11.51
CA ASP A 265 6.23 -10.41 10.86
C ASP A 265 6.61 -11.00 9.49
N HIS A 266 5.63 -11.43 8.69
CA HIS A 266 5.91 -12.03 7.40
C HIS A 266 5.82 -11.03 6.25
N VAL A 267 6.69 -11.24 5.25
CA VAL A 267 6.53 -10.69 3.90
C VAL A 267 6.24 -11.85 2.96
N TRP A 268 5.10 -11.81 2.33
CA TRP A 268 4.59 -12.84 1.43
C TRP A 268 4.81 -12.44 -0.04
N ARG A 269 4.97 -13.44 -0.90
CA ARG A 269 4.94 -13.30 -2.34
C ARG A 269 3.91 -14.23 -2.94
N PHE A 270 2.91 -13.69 -3.61
CA PHE A 270 1.98 -14.44 -4.44
C PHE A 270 2.37 -14.28 -5.92
N ASP A 271 2.54 -15.39 -6.60
CA ASP A 271 2.75 -15.44 -8.06
C ASP A 271 1.40 -15.74 -8.75
N PRO A 272 0.78 -14.75 -9.43
CA PRO A 272 -0.51 -14.95 -10.10
C PRO A 272 -0.46 -15.91 -11.30
N ALA A 273 0.69 -16.05 -11.96
CA ALA A 273 0.86 -16.90 -13.14
C ALA A 273 0.94 -18.38 -12.74
N GLU A 274 1.68 -18.68 -11.68
CA GLU A 274 1.83 -20.02 -11.15
C GLU A 274 0.75 -20.39 -10.13
N GLY A 275 0.08 -19.39 -9.54
CA GLY A 275 -0.90 -19.57 -8.48
C GLY A 275 -0.28 -20.06 -7.18
N THR A 276 0.94 -19.61 -6.87
CA THR A 276 1.70 -20.01 -5.67
C THR A 276 1.90 -18.86 -4.70
N LEU A 277 1.95 -19.18 -3.41
CA LEU A 277 2.24 -18.26 -2.32
C LEU A 277 3.46 -18.77 -1.55
N ASP A 278 4.47 -17.91 -1.44
CA ASP A 278 5.72 -18.17 -0.73
C ASP A 278 5.97 -17.11 0.35
N VAL A 279 6.77 -17.44 1.36
CA VAL A 279 7.28 -16.49 2.36
C VAL A 279 8.63 -15.98 1.90
N VAL A 280 8.75 -14.65 1.71
CA VAL A 280 10.01 -13.96 1.41
C VAL A 280 10.79 -13.70 2.70
N TYR A 281 10.10 -13.18 3.73
CA TYR A 281 10.67 -12.94 5.05
C TYR A 281 9.77 -13.57 6.11
N ASP A 282 10.37 -14.34 7.05
CA ASP A 282 9.65 -15.19 8.00
C ASP A 282 9.76 -14.71 9.47
N GLY A 283 10.00 -13.44 9.68
CA GLY A 283 10.13 -12.86 11.02
C GLY A 283 11.39 -13.29 11.80
N SER A 284 12.30 -14.05 11.19
CA SER A 284 13.50 -14.55 11.90
C SER A 284 14.65 -13.53 11.99
N GLY A 285 14.59 -12.44 11.22
CA GLY A 285 15.60 -11.38 11.18
C GLY A 285 15.37 -10.27 12.21
N THR A 286 15.78 -9.03 11.88
CA THR A 286 15.64 -7.84 12.71
C THR A 286 14.39 -7.01 12.40
N LEU A 287 13.85 -7.12 11.19
CA LEU A 287 12.61 -6.45 10.78
C LEU A 287 11.45 -6.96 11.64
N ARG A 288 10.72 -6.06 12.26
CA ARG A 288 9.57 -6.31 13.14
C ARG A 288 8.44 -5.33 12.86
N GLY A 289 7.23 -5.70 13.29
CA GLY A 289 6.07 -4.84 13.09
C GLY A 289 5.92 -4.45 11.64
N VAL A 290 6.04 -5.44 10.72
CA VAL A 290 5.91 -5.17 9.28
C VAL A 290 4.56 -4.57 8.99
N ASP A 291 4.54 -3.44 8.30
CA ASP A 291 3.33 -2.70 7.99
C ASP A 291 3.28 -2.37 6.49
N ASN A 292 3.25 -1.11 6.11
CA ASN A 292 3.17 -0.71 4.71
C ASN A 292 4.37 -1.18 3.89
N ILE A 293 4.16 -1.51 2.64
CA ILE A 293 5.19 -1.98 1.71
C ILE A 293 5.09 -1.25 0.37
N THR A 294 6.24 -0.89 -0.17
CA THR A 294 6.38 -0.38 -1.53
C THR A 294 7.63 -0.96 -2.19
N THR A 295 7.99 -0.48 -3.36
CA THR A 295 9.23 -0.87 -4.04
C THR A 295 10.13 0.33 -4.26
N THR A 296 11.44 0.09 -4.16
CA THR A 296 12.45 1.10 -4.51
C THR A 296 12.56 1.24 -6.03
N PRO A 297 13.20 2.33 -6.52
CA PRO A 297 13.52 2.46 -7.95
C PRO A 297 14.38 1.33 -8.54
N GLU A 298 15.09 0.58 -7.69
CA GLU A 298 15.90 -0.59 -8.07
C GLU A 298 15.12 -1.91 -8.01
N GLY A 299 13.87 -1.88 -7.51
CA GLY A 299 13.00 -3.05 -7.42
C GLY A 299 13.15 -3.89 -6.16
N ASP A 300 13.88 -3.40 -5.15
CA ASP A 300 13.83 -3.99 -3.82
C ASP A 300 12.51 -3.63 -3.13
N LEU A 301 12.02 -4.48 -2.25
CA LEU A 301 10.89 -4.15 -1.39
C LEU A 301 11.38 -3.17 -0.30
N LEU A 302 10.53 -2.20 0.05
CA LEU A 302 10.72 -1.28 1.16
C LEU A 302 9.53 -1.41 2.09
N VAL A 303 9.79 -1.88 3.31
CA VAL A 303 8.80 -2.09 4.37
C VAL A 303 8.96 -1.00 5.42
N ALA A 304 7.86 -0.43 5.85
CA ALA A 304 7.77 0.45 7.01
C ALA A 304 7.40 -0.36 8.25
N GLU A 305 7.93 0.02 9.41
CA GLU A 305 7.66 -0.65 10.68
C GLU A 305 6.63 0.10 11.52
N ASP A 306 5.72 -0.68 12.12
CA ASP A 306 4.91 -0.28 13.26
C ASP A 306 5.50 -0.93 14.51
N GLY A 307 6.23 -0.17 15.32
CA GLY A 307 6.83 -0.70 16.53
C GLY A 307 8.17 -0.12 16.93
N ASP A 308 8.87 -0.79 17.82
CA ASP A 308 9.95 -0.33 18.69
C ASP A 308 11.09 0.46 18.00
N ASP A 309 11.54 0.02 16.84
CA ASP A 309 12.70 0.62 16.17
C ASP A 309 12.35 1.69 15.14
N LEU A 310 11.11 1.71 14.61
CA LEU A 310 10.58 2.63 13.61
C LEU A 310 11.52 2.84 12.42
N GLU A 311 11.76 1.78 11.67
CA GLU A 311 12.65 1.78 10.53
C GLU A 311 11.92 1.67 9.19
N LEU A 312 12.50 2.25 8.17
CA LEU A 312 12.23 1.88 6.78
C LEU A 312 13.29 0.86 6.37
N VAL A 313 12.86 -0.34 6.00
CA VAL A 313 13.73 -1.50 5.81
C VAL A 313 13.61 -2.05 4.40
N LEU A 314 14.75 -2.16 3.70
CA LEU A 314 14.82 -2.91 2.45
C LEU A 314 14.72 -4.41 2.74
N VAL A 315 13.98 -5.11 1.88
CA VAL A 315 13.88 -6.56 1.89
C VAL A 315 14.17 -7.07 0.48
N ASP A 316 15.15 -7.96 0.34
CA ASP A 316 15.41 -8.62 -0.95
C ASP A 316 14.57 -9.90 -1.11
N GLN A 317 14.55 -10.44 -2.31
CA GLN A 317 13.79 -11.65 -2.63
C GLN A 317 14.30 -12.92 -1.91
N SER A 318 15.43 -12.86 -1.23
CA SER A 318 15.99 -13.95 -0.40
C SER A 318 15.70 -13.77 1.09
N GLY A 319 15.02 -12.70 1.48
CA GLY A 319 14.70 -12.33 2.87
C GLY A 319 15.86 -11.64 3.60
N GLY A 320 16.88 -11.15 2.88
CA GLY A 320 17.88 -10.24 3.44
C GLY A 320 17.25 -8.89 3.76
N VAL A 321 17.65 -8.26 4.87
CA VAL A 321 17.08 -6.98 5.34
C VAL A 321 18.16 -5.94 5.59
N GLN A 322 17.85 -4.66 5.26
CA GLN A 322 18.74 -3.52 5.49
C GLN A 322 17.92 -2.27 5.83
N PRO A 323 18.01 -1.75 7.07
CA PRO A 323 17.44 -0.44 7.40
C PRO A 323 18.07 0.68 6.57
N ILE A 324 17.23 1.60 6.08
CA ILE A 324 17.67 2.79 5.31
C ILE A 324 17.33 4.10 5.98
N ALA A 325 16.43 4.09 6.93
CA ALA A 325 16.09 5.24 7.76
C ALA A 325 15.55 4.73 9.09
N ARG A 326 15.80 5.47 10.16
CA ARG A 326 15.19 5.22 11.46
C ARG A 326 14.63 6.53 12.02
N CYS A 327 13.38 6.51 12.48
CA CYS A 327 12.78 7.61 13.22
C CYS A 327 13.03 7.38 14.71
N ILE A 328 13.53 8.39 15.42
CA ILE A 328 13.76 8.30 16.85
C ILE A 328 12.67 9.05 17.63
N ASP A 329 12.58 8.76 18.92
CA ASP A 329 11.84 9.51 19.95
C ASP A 329 10.34 9.18 20.13
N ASN A 330 9.75 8.25 19.37
CA ASN A 330 8.38 7.82 19.68
C ASN A 330 8.11 6.34 19.35
N PRO A 331 8.42 5.41 20.27
CA PRO A 331 8.15 3.97 20.05
C PRO A 331 6.66 3.62 19.98
N GLU A 332 5.77 4.55 20.31
CA GLU A 332 4.31 4.38 20.18
C GLU A 332 3.78 4.85 18.80
N SER A 333 4.66 5.32 17.93
CA SER A 333 4.33 5.68 16.56
C SER A 333 4.52 4.51 15.62
N GLU A 334 4.03 4.67 14.41
CA GLU A 334 4.31 3.81 13.27
C GLU A 334 4.85 4.63 12.12
N LEU A 335 5.60 4.00 11.21
CA LEU A 335 5.96 4.58 9.93
C LEU A 335 5.02 4.04 8.85
N CYS A 336 4.44 4.92 8.07
CA CYS A 336 3.43 4.55 7.10
C CYS A 336 3.53 5.34 5.79
N GLY A 337 2.91 4.82 4.74
CA GLY A 337 2.77 5.43 3.44
C GLY A 337 4.08 5.69 2.67
N PRO A 338 5.11 4.81 2.71
CA PRO A 338 6.34 5.05 1.96
C PRO A 338 6.06 5.10 0.45
N ALA A 339 6.43 6.21 -0.20
CA ALA A 339 6.17 6.44 -1.60
C ALA A 339 7.32 7.21 -2.27
N PHE A 340 7.86 6.69 -3.36
CA PHE A 340 8.84 7.40 -4.16
C PHE A 340 8.18 8.34 -5.16
N ASP A 341 8.81 9.48 -5.42
CA ASP A 341 8.47 10.26 -6.60
C ASP A 341 8.94 9.54 -7.88
N ARG A 342 8.46 9.97 -9.03
CA ARG A 342 8.85 9.37 -10.30
C ARG A 342 10.35 9.39 -10.58
N SER A 343 11.07 10.38 -10.07
CA SER A 343 12.52 10.45 -10.26
C SER A 343 13.26 9.36 -9.47
N GLY A 344 12.62 8.78 -8.46
CA GLY A 344 13.22 7.82 -7.54
C GLY A 344 14.28 8.46 -6.63
N THR A 345 14.34 9.80 -6.57
CA THR A 345 15.30 10.52 -5.73
C THR A 345 14.68 11.11 -4.48
N ARG A 346 13.35 11.06 -4.35
CA ARG A 346 12.58 11.52 -3.20
C ARG A 346 11.72 10.40 -2.68
N LEU A 347 11.79 10.15 -1.39
CA LEU A 347 10.95 9.23 -0.66
C LEU A 347 10.10 10.01 0.33
N TYR A 348 8.79 9.86 0.24
CA TYR A 348 7.81 10.38 1.19
C TYR A 348 7.35 9.27 2.11
N PHE A 349 7.09 9.60 3.37
CA PHE A 349 6.48 8.71 4.35
C PHE A 349 6.01 9.53 5.54
N SER A 350 5.21 8.94 6.43
CA SER A 350 4.79 9.59 7.65
C SER A 350 5.24 8.80 8.89
N SER A 351 5.52 9.52 9.99
CA SER A 351 5.45 8.99 11.33
C SER A 351 4.11 9.43 11.89
N GLN A 352 3.18 8.49 12.04
CA GLN A 352 1.77 8.76 12.27
C GLN A 352 1.52 9.57 13.55
N ARG A 353 2.24 9.23 14.62
CA ARG A 353 2.16 9.91 15.94
C ARG A 353 3.39 10.75 16.25
N GLY A 354 4.32 10.87 15.29
CA GLY A 354 5.50 11.73 15.37
C GLY A 354 6.46 11.35 16.49
N GLY A 355 7.17 12.36 17.03
CA GLY A 355 8.09 12.21 18.14
C GLY A 355 7.40 12.24 19.51
N ALA A 356 8.16 12.58 20.56
CA ALA A 356 7.69 12.63 21.97
C ALA A 356 6.49 13.56 22.22
N ASP A 357 6.16 14.44 21.27
CA ASP A 357 4.99 15.33 21.33
C ASP A 357 3.69 14.66 20.87
N GLY A 358 3.74 13.46 20.28
CA GLY A 358 2.57 12.74 19.78
C GLY A 358 1.95 13.36 18.52
N ILE A 359 2.69 14.25 17.82
CA ILE A 359 2.18 14.99 16.66
C ILE A 359 2.72 14.35 15.37
N GLY A 360 1.83 13.81 14.53
CA GLY A 360 2.18 13.19 13.26
C GLY A 360 2.96 14.11 12.34
N ARG A 361 3.92 13.53 11.61
CA ARG A 361 4.76 14.27 10.65
C ARG A 361 4.88 13.49 9.37
N THR A 362 4.74 14.18 8.26
CA THR A 362 5.06 13.67 6.93
C THR A 362 6.43 14.19 6.52
N TYR A 363 7.30 13.28 6.11
CA TYR A 363 8.69 13.54 5.76
C TYR A 363 8.92 13.37 4.26
N GLU A 364 9.94 14.06 3.78
CA GLU A 364 10.63 13.77 2.53
C GLU A 364 12.09 13.44 2.86
N ILE A 365 12.58 12.34 2.31
CA ILE A 365 14.02 12.04 2.25
C ILE A 365 14.48 12.19 0.81
N THR A 366 15.56 12.92 0.59
CA THR A 366 16.25 12.99 -0.71
C THR A 366 17.63 12.37 -0.60
N GLY A 367 18.02 11.61 -1.63
CA GLY A 367 19.31 10.94 -1.61
C GLY A 367 19.53 10.00 -2.80
N PRO A 368 20.68 9.33 -2.85
CA PRO A 368 21.01 8.40 -3.92
C PRO A 368 20.36 7.03 -3.69
N PHE A 369 19.02 6.94 -3.82
CA PHE A 369 18.28 5.69 -3.65
C PHE A 369 18.58 4.66 -4.74
N GLY A 370 18.93 5.10 -5.94
CA GLY A 370 19.29 4.25 -7.07
C GLY A 370 20.38 4.87 -7.94
N PRO A 371 20.87 4.17 -8.98
CA PRO A 371 21.75 4.75 -9.95
C PRO A 371 21.03 5.95 -10.57
N ALA A 372 21.74 7.09 -10.67
CA ALA A 372 21.20 8.28 -11.33
C ALA A 372 20.65 7.87 -12.70
N GLN A 373 19.36 8.03 -12.93
CA GLN A 373 18.74 7.72 -14.21
C GLN A 373 19.45 8.55 -15.27
N SER A 374 20.25 7.91 -16.13
CA SER A 374 20.82 8.54 -17.31
C SER A 374 19.63 8.95 -18.18
N GLY A 375 19.38 10.26 -18.27
CA GLY A 375 18.20 10.80 -18.94
C GLY A 375 18.03 10.20 -20.33
N GLY A 376 17.01 9.38 -20.53
CA GLY A 376 16.67 8.83 -21.85
C GLY A 376 15.96 7.49 -21.88
N GLU A 377 15.89 6.71 -20.82
CA GLU A 377 15.09 5.48 -20.84
C GLU A 377 13.85 5.64 -19.92
N GLU A 378 12.70 5.30 -20.47
CA GLU A 378 11.43 5.31 -19.73
C GLU A 378 11.55 4.34 -18.56
N SER A 379 11.33 4.82 -17.36
CA SER A 379 11.22 3.99 -16.14
C SER A 379 10.19 2.88 -16.41
N PRO A 380 10.42 1.63 -15.99
CA PRO A 380 9.44 0.56 -16.13
C PRO A 380 8.09 0.85 -15.44
N TRP A 381 8.02 1.92 -14.65
CA TRP A 381 6.80 2.44 -13.99
C TRP A 381 5.96 3.36 -14.88
N VAL A 382 6.41 3.68 -16.09
CA VAL A 382 5.62 4.46 -17.05
C VAL A 382 4.64 3.52 -17.72
N VAL A 383 3.44 3.41 -17.19
CA VAL A 383 2.29 3.08 -18.03
C VAL A 383 2.13 4.28 -18.97
N PRO A 384 2.29 4.12 -20.32
CA PRO A 384 2.08 5.23 -21.23
C PRO A 384 0.67 5.76 -20.98
N ALA A 385 0.55 7.06 -20.68
CA ALA A 385 -0.74 7.71 -20.69
C ALA A 385 -1.38 7.35 -22.03
N LEU A 386 -2.45 6.59 -22.00
CA LEU A 386 -3.27 6.32 -23.20
C LEU A 386 -3.76 7.68 -23.65
N GLY A 387 -2.99 8.27 -24.57
CA GLY A 387 -3.30 9.55 -25.15
C GLY A 387 -4.72 9.51 -25.70
N GLY A 388 -5.60 10.32 -25.13
CA GLY A 388 -7.02 10.40 -25.43
C GLY A 388 -7.34 10.94 -26.82
N THR A 389 -6.78 10.34 -27.88
CA THR A 389 -7.08 10.72 -29.28
C THR A 389 -7.46 9.54 -30.17
N SER A 390 -7.40 8.29 -29.72
CA SER A 390 -7.69 7.13 -30.57
C SER A 390 -9.09 6.56 -30.41
N VAL A 391 -9.83 6.85 -29.34
CA VAL A 391 -11.19 6.30 -29.09
C VAL A 391 -12.26 7.08 -29.83
N LEU A 392 -12.08 8.36 -30.14
CA LEU A 392 -13.07 9.17 -30.89
C LEU A 392 -13.09 8.85 -32.40
N ALA A 393 -12.06 8.25 -32.97
CA ALA A 393 -12.03 7.89 -34.40
C ALA A 393 -12.81 6.60 -34.70
N ALA A 394 -12.90 5.66 -33.76
CA ALA A 394 -13.62 4.40 -33.97
C ALA A 394 -15.16 4.58 -33.85
N ALA A 395 -15.64 5.47 -32.97
CA ALA A 395 -17.08 5.76 -32.83
C ALA A 395 -17.67 6.50 -34.04
N ALA A 396 -16.90 7.35 -34.71
CA ALA A 396 -17.34 8.08 -35.91
C ALA A 396 -17.45 7.17 -37.16
N ALA A 397 -16.67 6.10 -37.23
CA ALA A 397 -16.73 5.17 -38.36
C ALA A 397 -17.97 4.25 -38.32
N VAL A 398 -18.41 3.87 -37.13
CA VAL A 398 -19.60 3.00 -36.96
C VAL A 398 -20.90 3.81 -37.22
N TRP A 399 -20.92 5.10 -36.90
CA TRP A 399 -22.09 5.94 -37.14
C TRP A 399 -22.31 6.24 -38.65
N ARG A 400 -21.22 6.36 -39.44
CA ARG A 400 -21.35 6.60 -40.91
C ARG A 400 -21.78 5.36 -41.71
N LEU A 401 -21.66 4.16 -41.17
CA LEU A 401 -22.09 2.92 -41.82
C LEU A 401 -23.60 2.62 -41.56
N ARG A 402 -24.20 3.20 -40.54
CA ARG A 402 -25.66 3.03 -40.25
C ARG A 402 -26.56 4.01 -40.97
N THR A 403 -26.07 5.12 -41.51
CA THR A 403 -26.88 6.14 -42.21
C THR A 403 -26.95 5.94 -43.74
N ARG A 404 -26.34 4.88 -44.31
CA ARG A 404 -26.39 4.57 -45.76
C ARG A 404 -27.32 3.41 -46.12
N ARG A 405 -28.18 2.93 -45.21
CA ARG A 405 -29.14 1.84 -45.51
C ARG A 405 -30.60 2.19 -45.29
N SER A 406 -30.98 3.43 -45.51
CA SER A 406 -32.43 3.77 -45.58
C SER A 406 -32.70 4.82 -46.65
N THR A 407 -32.44 4.49 -47.91
CA THR A 407 -33.11 5.09 -49.09
C THR A 407 -32.94 4.12 -50.26
N THR A 408 -33.82 3.16 -50.33
CA THR A 408 -34.49 2.64 -51.52
C THR A 408 -35.69 1.85 -51.07
#